data_f61b5c2d79fb6fe733abd77f8a4fa500
#
_entry.id   f61b5c2d79fb6fe733abd77f8a4fa500
#
_cell.length_a   1.000
_cell.length_b   1.000
_cell.length_c   1.000
_cell.angle_alpha   90.00
_cell.angle_beta   90.00
_cell.angle_gamma   90.00
#
_symmetry.space_group_name_H-M   'P 1'
#
loop_
_entity.id
_entity.type
_entity.pdbx_description
1 polymer ?
#
loop_
_entity_poly.entity_id
_entity_poly.type
_entity_poly.pdbx_seq_one_letter_code
_entity_poly.pdbx_strand_id
1 'polypeptide(L)'
;MKQSAILLLLALLAPLMLRAGDKKDVAVGNNHVLVLRQDGSLWAFGRNSHGQIGDGTYQRCGNPVKIMDDVVQISAQDDKSMAVKSDGSLWAWGANDYGTLGDGSNEARFSPVKVMDNVRMACVGTRQSFAVDRNGVLWGWGENEDSQLGDGTTTDRLTPVKIMTGVKEVSGGDGAALILCEDGSLYETGIYFKPSAPRKIMDGVRKVSCLGSNMVLRNDGTLWMWGSNIHGQLGDGTTNSIYSAKEAVQVMSGVKDISNGRQHSMAICEDGSLWAWGGNRYSQLGGGTTTDRLRPVRIEGNV
;
A
#
# COMPACT_ATOMS: atom_id res chain seq x y z
N MET A 1 -16.10 -16.25 1.76
CA MET A 1 -15.98 -16.73 3.14
C MET A 1 -14.52 -16.89 3.64
N LYS A 2 -13.50 -16.25 3.07
CA LYS A 2 -12.09 -16.53 3.46
C LYS A 2 -11.21 -15.30 3.77
N GLN A 3 -11.62 -14.08 3.45
CA GLN A 3 -10.82 -12.88 3.77
C GLN A 3 -11.11 -12.30 5.17
N SER A 4 -12.35 -12.42 5.66
CA SER A 4 -12.69 -12.02 7.05
C SER A 4 -12.04 -12.93 8.11
N ALA A 5 -11.69 -14.18 7.74
CA ALA A 5 -11.00 -15.09 8.63
C ALA A 5 -9.55 -14.65 8.92
N ILE A 6 -8.91 -13.87 8.06
CA ILE A 6 -7.50 -13.46 8.24
C ILE A 6 -7.39 -12.34 9.26
N LEU A 7 -8.29 -11.35 9.25
CA LEU A 7 -8.30 -10.30 10.29
C LEU A 7 -8.76 -10.85 11.66
N LEU A 8 -9.75 -11.75 11.67
CA LEU A 8 -10.17 -12.44 12.89
C LEU A 8 -9.13 -13.48 13.37
N LEU A 9 -8.39 -14.11 12.44
CA LEU A 9 -7.30 -15.02 12.75
C LEU A 9 -6.09 -14.29 13.34
N LEU A 10 -5.82 -13.03 12.96
CA LEU A 10 -4.84 -12.19 13.64
C LEU A 10 -5.19 -11.96 15.12
N ALA A 11 -6.47 -11.87 15.47
CA ALA A 11 -6.92 -11.75 16.87
C ALA A 11 -6.91 -13.09 17.61
N LEU A 12 -7.05 -14.24 16.94
CA LEU A 12 -7.20 -15.56 17.59
C LEU A 12 -5.95 -16.44 17.55
N LEU A 13 -5.04 -16.23 16.57
CA LEU A 13 -3.76 -16.99 16.48
C LEU A 13 -2.54 -16.20 16.96
N ALA A 14 -2.70 -14.89 17.22
CA ALA A 14 -1.65 -14.04 17.75
C ALA A 14 -1.20 -14.32 19.20
N PRO A 15 -1.99 -14.99 20.09
CA PRO A 15 -1.58 -15.12 21.49
C PRO A 15 -0.38 -16.04 21.73
N LEU A 16 -0.02 -16.89 20.78
CA LEU A 16 1.02 -17.91 21.03
C LEU A 16 2.42 -17.53 20.51
N MET A 17 2.56 -16.53 19.61
CA MET A 17 3.88 -16.22 19.04
C MET A 17 4.22 -14.73 18.86
N LEU A 18 3.26 -13.81 19.02
CA LEU A 18 3.49 -12.38 18.88
C LEU A 18 2.88 -11.65 20.10
N ARG A 19 3.70 -11.29 21.07
CA ARG A 19 3.28 -10.35 22.13
C ARG A 19 3.01 -8.99 21.51
N ALA A 20 2.03 -8.26 22.02
CA ALA A 20 1.61 -6.94 21.49
C ALA A 20 2.75 -5.90 21.40
N GLY A 21 3.83 -6.09 22.16
CA GLY A 21 5.04 -5.26 22.11
C GLY A 21 6.11 -5.70 21.10
N ASP A 22 5.95 -6.87 20.46
CA ASP A 22 7.01 -7.46 19.63
C ASP A 22 6.93 -7.07 18.14
N LYS A 23 5.82 -6.49 17.68
CA LYS A 23 5.65 -6.08 16.28
C LYS A 23 6.04 -4.62 16.08
N LYS A 24 6.73 -4.34 14.99
CA LYS A 24 7.05 -2.98 14.53
C LYS A 24 6.09 -2.52 13.43
N ASP A 25 5.75 -3.40 12.51
CA ASP A 25 4.88 -3.08 11.38
C ASP A 25 4.20 -4.34 10.82
N VAL A 26 3.09 -4.14 10.10
CA VAL A 26 2.35 -5.20 9.41
C VAL A 26 1.98 -4.74 8.01
N ALA A 27 2.28 -5.55 6.99
CA ALA A 27 1.80 -5.36 5.63
C ALA A 27 0.94 -6.54 5.20
N VAL A 28 -0.19 -6.26 4.52
CA VAL A 28 -1.19 -7.26 4.16
C VAL A 28 -1.42 -7.25 2.67
N GLY A 29 -1.12 -8.38 2.02
CA GLY A 29 -1.56 -8.65 0.64
C GLY A 29 -2.98 -9.23 0.61
N ASN A 30 -3.41 -9.76 -0.54
CA ASN A 30 -4.77 -10.31 -0.66
C ASN A 30 -5.02 -11.50 0.29
N ASN A 31 -4.04 -12.37 0.47
CA ASN A 31 -4.20 -13.61 1.24
C ASN A 31 -2.94 -14.00 2.04
N HIS A 32 -2.01 -13.08 2.23
CA HIS A 32 -0.81 -13.29 3.05
C HIS A 32 -0.52 -12.05 3.88
N VAL A 33 0.28 -12.22 4.91
CA VAL A 33 0.65 -11.18 5.86
C VAL A 33 2.15 -11.22 6.07
N LEU A 34 2.77 -10.05 6.04
CA LEU A 34 4.14 -9.79 6.47
C LEU A 34 4.10 -9.12 7.84
N VAL A 35 4.97 -9.55 8.75
CA VAL A 35 5.12 -8.98 10.09
C VAL A 35 6.58 -8.64 10.33
N LEU A 36 6.87 -7.36 10.49
CA LEU A 36 8.17 -6.85 10.88
C LEU A 36 8.20 -6.68 12.39
N ARG A 37 9.13 -7.36 13.06
CA ARG A 37 9.34 -7.26 14.50
C ARG A 37 10.32 -6.14 14.84
N GLN A 38 10.37 -5.76 16.12
CA GLN A 38 11.27 -4.72 16.63
C GLN A 38 12.75 -5.08 16.48
N ASP A 39 13.09 -6.37 16.50
CA ASP A 39 14.45 -6.88 16.30
C ASP A 39 14.91 -6.87 14.82
N GLY A 40 14.05 -6.39 13.90
CA GLY A 40 14.32 -6.36 12.47
C GLY A 40 14.06 -7.69 11.76
N SER A 41 13.57 -8.73 12.44
CA SER A 41 13.20 -9.98 11.80
C SER A 41 11.86 -9.86 11.05
N LEU A 42 11.84 -10.32 9.80
CA LEU A 42 10.65 -10.40 8.96
C LEU A 42 10.06 -11.80 9.02
N TRP A 43 8.77 -11.86 9.29
CA TRP A 43 7.97 -13.08 9.34
C TRP A 43 6.81 -13.00 8.36
N ALA A 44 6.41 -14.15 7.78
CA ALA A 44 5.30 -14.19 6.84
C ALA A 44 4.43 -15.43 7.06
N PHE A 45 3.13 -15.32 6.72
CA PHE A 45 2.19 -16.43 6.74
C PHE A 45 1.01 -16.17 5.80
N GLY A 46 0.29 -17.23 5.43
CA GLY A 46 -0.90 -17.17 4.58
C GLY A 46 -0.79 -18.01 3.31
N ARG A 47 -1.45 -17.56 2.24
CA ARG A 47 -1.38 -18.18 0.91
C ARG A 47 0.03 -18.02 0.34
N ASN A 48 0.49 -19.04 -0.42
CA ASN A 48 1.83 -19.07 -1.00
C ASN A 48 1.89 -19.64 -2.43
N SER A 49 0.78 -19.64 -3.16
CA SER A 49 0.71 -20.24 -4.51
C SER A 49 1.62 -19.58 -5.54
N HIS A 50 2.08 -18.34 -5.29
CA HIS A 50 3.00 -17.59 -6.13
C HIS A 50 4.34 -17.31 -5.43
N GLY A 51 4.61 -17.94 -4.27
CA GLY A 51 5.81 -17.71 -3.49
C GLY A 51 5.77 -16.44 -2.64
N GLN A 52 4.60 -15.83 -2.42
CA GLN A 52 4.44 -14.54 -1.72
C GLN A 52 4.88 -14.58 -0.25
N ILE A 53 5.06 -15.76 0.35
CA ILE A 53 5.66 -15.93 1.68
C ILE A 53 7.18 -15.72 1.62
N GLY A 54 7.86 -16.23 0.58
CA GLY A 54 9.30 -16.09 0.40
C GLY A 54 10.14 -17.17 1.11
N ASP A 55 9.55 -18.27 1.52
CA ASP A 55 10.20 -19.38 2.23
C ASP A 55 10.88 -20.43 1.32
N GLY A 56 10.94 -20.15 0.01
CA GLY A 56 11.47 -21.05 -1.01
C GLY A 56 10.47 -22.08 -1.51
N THR A 57 9.22 -22.05 -1.05
CA THR A 57 8.17 -23.00 -1.43
C THR A 57 6.98 -22.29 -2.08
N TYR A 58 6.00 -23.07 -2.55
CA TYR A 58 4.67 -22.61 -2.97
C TYR A 58 3.58 -23.13 -2.04
N GLN A 59 3.94 -23.72 -0.91
CA GLN A 59 3.00 -24.30 0.04
C GLN A 59 2.43 -23.23 0.97
N ARG A 60 1.10 -23.29 1.18
CA ARG A 60 0.42 -22.41 2.14
C ARG A 60 1.05 -22.55 3.53
N CYS A 61 1.36 -21.45 4.16
CA CYS A 61 1.90 -21.39 5.50
C CYS A 61 0.85 -20.91 6.51
N GLY A 62 0.39 -21.80 7.38
CA GLY A 62 -0.62 -21.48 8.41
C GLY A 62 -0.04 -20.82 9.66
N ASN A 63 1.26 -21.03 9.91
CA ASN A 63 2.00 -20.42 11.03
C ASN A 63 3.04 -19.45 10.51
N PRO A 64 3.38 -18.36 11.23
CA PRO A 64 4.43 -17.44 10.83
C PRO A 64 5.77 -18.16 10.67
N VAL A 65 6.43 -17.98 9.52
CA VAL A 65 7.81 -18.41 9.24
C VAL A 65 8.71 -17.19 9.11
N LYS A 66 9.94 -17.30 9.60
CA LYS A 66 10.95 -16.26 9.46
C LYS A 66 11.53 -16.29 8.05
N ILE A 67 11.58 -15.10 7.42
CA ILE A 67 12.03 -14.95 6.03
C ILE A 67 13.43 -14.35 5.97
N MET A 68 13.67 -13.26 6.70
CA MET A 68 14.97 -12.59 6.72
C MET A 68 15.17 -11.73 7.97
N ASP A 69 16.37 -11.22 8.14
CA ASP A 69 16.77 -10.31 9.20
C ASP A 69 17.15 -8.94 8.66
N ASP A 70 17.35 -7.98 9.56
CA ASP A 70 17.80 -6.60 9.31
C ASP A 70 16.81 -5.79 8.47
N VAL A 71 15.52 -6.12 8.49
CA VAL A 71 14.46 -5.43 7.76
C VAL A 71 14.03 -4.17 8.51
N VAL A 72 13.84 -3.07 7.79
CA VAL A 72 13.40 -1.78 8.33
C VAL A 72 12.07 -1.30 7.75
N GLN A 73 11.66 -1.82 6.58
CA GLN A 73 10.39 -1.47 5.95
C GLN A 73 9.87 -2.66 5.12
N ILE A 74 8.55 -2.82 5.08
CA ILE A 74 7.85 -3.88 4.35
C ILE A 74 6.72 -3.30 3.52
N SER A 75 6.40 -3.97 2.41
CA SER A 75 5.22 -3.68 1.59
C SER A 75 4.66 -4.99 1.03
N ALA A 76 3.34 -5.11 0.99
CA ALA A 76 2.65 -6.26 0.41
C ALA A 76 1.40 -5.81 -0.33
N GLN A 77 1.18 -6.34 -1.52
CA GLN A 77 -0.02 -6.12 -2.32
C GLN A 77 -0.29 -7.32 -3.21
N ASP A 78 -1.56 -7.71 -3.33
CA ASP A 78 -1.97 -8.91 -4.06
C ASP A 78 -1.19 -10.16 -3.61
N ASP A 79 -0.44 -10.80 -4.49
CA ASP A 79 0.42 -11.96 -4.20
C ASP A 79 1.92 -11.58 -4.29
N LYS A 80 2.28 -10.35 -3.92
CA LYS A 80 3.65 -9.79 -3.97
C LYS A 80 4.08 -9.25 -2.62
N SER A 81 5.38 -9.30 -2.37
CA SER A 81 6.02 -8.87 -1.14
C SER A 81 7.33 -8.14 -1.43
N MET A 82 7.61 -7.11 -0.63
CA MET A 82 8.86 -6.37 -0.67
C MET A 82 9.38 -6.08 0.74
N ALA A 83 10.70 -6.00 0.87
CA ALA A 83 11.37 -5.60 2.09
C ALA A 83 12.59 -4.73 1.78
N VAL A 84 12.77 -3.66 2.55
CA VAL A 84 13.99 -2.86 2.57
C VAL A 84 14.78 -3.24 3.81
N LYS A 85 16.05 -3.57 3.64
CA LYS A 85 16.97 -3.85 4.75
C LYS A 85 17.66 -2.58 5.26
N SER A 86 18.23 -2.65 6.44
CA SER A 86 18.95 -1.55 7.10
C SER A 86 20.16 -1.02 6.30
N ASP A 87 20.78 -1.88 5.49
CA ASP A 87 21.84 -1.50 4.55
C ASP A 87 21.32 -0.72 3.32
N GLY A 88 20.00 -0.65 3.13
CA GLY A 88 19.34 0.00 2.00
C GLY A 88 19.12 -0.92 0.79
N SER A 89 19.39 -2.22 0.90
CA SER A 89 19.04 -3.16 -0.15
C SER A 89 17.53 -3.42 -0.19
N LEU A 90 16.93 -3.36 -1.38
CA LEU A 90 15.54 -3.72 -1.66
C LEU A 90 15.47 -5.16 -2.15
N TRP A 91 14.55 -5.92 -1.58
CA TRP A 91 14.26 -7.31 -1.91
C TRP A 91 12.79 -7.47 -2.26
N ALA A 92 12.48 -8.30 -3.30
CA ALA A 92 11.13 -8.57 -3.75
C ALA A 92 10.93 -10.06 -4.02
N TRP A 93 9.67 -10.54 -3.85
CA TRP A 93 9.30 -11.93 -4.12
C TRP A 93 7.78 -12.07 -4.29
N GLY A 94 7.33 -13.25 -4.77
CA GLY A 94 5.94 -13.52 -5.09
C GLY A 94 5.67 -13.51 -6.59
N ALA A 95 4.44 -13.17 -6.97
CA ALA A 95 4.01 -13.04 -8.36
C ALA A 95 4.82 -11.95 -9.09
N ASN A 96 5.10 -12.19 -10.39
CA ASN A 96 5.92 -11.27 -11.19
C ASN A 96 5.31 -10.93 -12.57
N ASP A 97 4.00 -11.00 -12.68
CA ASP A 97 3.33 -10.53 -13.88
C ASP A 97 3.75 -9.08 -14.17
N TYR A 98 4.02 -8.76 -15.42
CA TYR A 98 4.50 -7.44 -15.88
C TYR A 98 5.87 -7.00 -15.33
N GLY A 99 6.68 -7.91 -14.77
CA GLY A 99 7.98 -7.55 -14.17
C GLY A 99 7.88 -6.74 -12.87
N THR A 100 6.79 -6.88 -12.14
CA THR A 100 6.51 -6.10 -10.92
C THR A 100 7.51 -6.33 -9.78
N LEU A 101 8.32 -7.39 -9.81
CA LEU A 101 9.41 -7.58 -8.86
C LEU A 101 10.66 -6.74 -9.17
N GLY A 102 10.86 -6.38 -10.46
CA GLY A 102 11.98 -5.51 -10.87
C GLY A 102 13.32 -6.22 -11.03
N ASP A 103 13.33 -7.55 -11.11
CA ASP A 103 14.54 -8.39 -11.20
C ASP A 103 15.00 -8.67 -12.65
N GLY A 104 14.37 -8.00 -13.64
CA GLY A 104 14.64 -8.18 -15.07
C GLY A 104 13.89 -9.34 -15.72
N SER A 105 12.94 -9.97 -15.02
CA SER A 105 12.16 -11.11 -15.51
C SER A 105 10.65 -10.91 -15.29
N ASN A 106 9.84 -11.84 -15.81
CA ASN A 106 8.41 -12.00 -15.51
C ASN A 106 8.16 -13.28 -14.70
N GLU A 107 9.19 -13.89 -14.14
CA GLU A 107 9.10 -15.15 -13.43
C GLU A 107 8.81 -14.91 -11.94
N ALA A 108 7.83 -15.62 -11.38
CA ALA A 108 7.54 -15.57 -9.95
C ALA A 108 8.77 -16.03 -9.12
N ARG A 109 8.99 -15.39 -7.98
CA ARG A 109 10.09 -15.73 -7.06
C ARG A 109 9.54 -16.29 -5.77
N PHE A 110 9.96 -17.51 -5.47
CA PHE A 110 9.57 -18.20 -4.23
C PHE A 110 10.47 -17.86 -3.02
N SER A 111 11.58 -17.19 -3.28
CA SER A 111 12.48 -16.61 -2.28
C SER A 111 12.80 -15.17 -2.61
N PRO A 112 13.13 -14.34 -1.61
CA PRO A 112 13.51 -12.95 -1.85
C PRO A 112 14.67 -12.81 -2.83
N VAL A 113 14.51 -11.97 -3.86
CA VAL A 113 15.57 -11.58 -4.79
C VAL A 113 15.91 -10.11 -4.60
N LYS A 114 17.20 -9.78 -4.69
CA LYS A 114 17.65 -8.38 -4.59
C LYS A 114 17.34 -7.63 -5.86
N VAL A 115 16.73 -6.43 -5.73
CA VAL A 115 16.29 -5.58 -6.84
C VAL A 115 17.23 -4.40 -7.04
N MET A 116 17.53 -3.65 -5.97
CA MET A 116 18.42 -2.49 -6.02
C MET A 116 18.99 -2.14 -4.64
N ASP A 117 19.94 -1.22 -4.64
CA ASP A 117 20.58 -0.68 -3.43
C ASP A 117 20.16 0.76 -3.16
N ASN A 118 20.58 1.28 -2.00
CA ASN A 118 20.40 2.67 -1.58
C ASN A 118 18.93 3.08 -1.39
N VAL A 119 18.02 2.14 -1.18
CA VAL A 119 16.58 2.39 -0.99
C VAL A 119 16.30 2.79 0.46
N ARG A 120 15.39 3.77 0.67
CA ARG A 120 14.85 4.11 1.98
C ARG A 120 13.39 3.65 2.18
N MET A 121 12.62 3.55 1.08
CA MET A 121 11.27 2.99 1.10
C MET A 121 10.89 2.38 -0.25
N ALA A 122 10.01 1.40 -0.22
CA ALA A 122 9.42 0.78 -1.40
C ALA A 122 7.91 0.56 -1.21
N CYS A 123 7.19 0.62 -2.31
CA CYS A 123 5.75 0.40 -2.37
C CYS A 123 5.44 -0.53 -3.54
N VAL A 124 4.77 -1.63 -3.27
CA VAL A 124 4.21 -2.50 -4.30
C VAL A 124 2.75 -2.14 -4.54
N GLY A 125 2.40 -1.81 -5.78
CA GLY A 125 1.02 -1.62 -6.24
C GLY A 125 0.46 -2.88 -6.89
N THR A 126 -0.70 -2.77 -7.54
CA THR A 126 -1.36 -3.92 -8.17
C THR A 126 -0.55 -4.47 -9.33
N ARG A 127 -0.08 -3.63 -10.24
CA ARG A 127 0.66 -4.02 -11.43
C ARG A 127 1.97 -3.26 -11.65
N GLN A 128 2.28 -2.32 -10.77
CA GLN A 128 3.51 -1.52 -10.76
C GLN A 128 4.13 -1.52 -9.37
N SER A 129 5.38 -1.13 -9.31
CA SER A 129 6.14 -1.02 -8.07
C SER A 129 7.00 0.23 -8.10
N PHE A 130 7.25 0.79 -6.93
CA PHE A 130 8.03 2.01 -6.78
C PHE A 130 9.02 1.88 -5.61
N ALA A 131 10.13 2.58 -5.72
CA ALA A 131 11.06 2.79 -4.62
C ALA A 131 11.54 4.24 -4.59
N VAL A 132 11.79 4.76 -3.40
CA VAL A 132 12.48 6.03 -3.20
C VAL A 132 13.83 5.74 -2.58
N ASP A 133 14.89 6.19 -3.23
CA ASP A 133 16.23 6.02 -2.72
C ASP A 133 16.56 7.06 -1.62
N ARG A 134 17.71 6.91 -0.96
CA ARG A 134 18.17 7.81 0.12
C ARG A 134 18.48 9.23 -0.37
N ASN A 135 18.58 9.44 -1.68
CA ASN A 135 18.76 10.76 -2.31
C ASN A 135 17.43 11.41 -2.71
N GLY A 136 16.28 10.78 -2.40
CA GLY A 136 14.97 11.26 -2.78
C GLY A 136 14.63 11.07 -4.27
N VAL A 137 15.31 10.14 -4.96
CA VAL A 137 14.97 9.77 -6.34
C VAL A 137 13.88 8.68 -6.31
N LEU A 138 12.81 8.91 -7.05
CA LEU A 138 11.76 7.92 -7.30
C LEU A 138 12.16 7.04 -8.47
N TRP A 139 12.07 5.74 -8.26
CA TRP A 139 12.23 4.67 -9.24
C TRP A 139 10.91 3.94 -9.40
N GLY A 140 10.56 3.54 -10.65
CA GLY A 140 9.33 2.80 -10.95
C GLY A 140 9.59 1.65 -11.92
N TRP A 141 8.78 0.57 -11.81
CA TRP A 141 8.84 -0.59 -12.71
C TRP A 141 7.52 -1.37 -12.67
N GLY A 142 7.35 -2.31 -13.59
CA GLY A 142 6.12 -3.06 -13.81
C GLY A 142 5.36 -2.59 -15.04
N GLU A 143 4.05 -2.81 -15.05
CA GLU A 143 3.14 -2.41 -16.14
C GLU A 143 3.16 -0.90 -16.37
N ASN A 144 3.18 -0.49 -17.65
CA ASN A 144 3.21 0.92 -18.03
C ASN A 144 2.38 1.25 -19.30
N GLU A 145 1.55 0.34 -19.80
CA GLU A 145 0.72 0.57 -20.99
C GLU A 145 -0.17 1.80 -20.88
N ASP A 146 -0.54 2.16 -19.65
CA ASP A 146 -1.36 3.34 -19.29
C ASP A 146 -0.55 4.51 -18.73
N SER A 147 0.80 4.51 -18.89
CA SER A 147 1.71 5.52 -18.32
C SER A 147 1.67 5.61 -16.79
N GLN A 148 1.31 4.52 -16.12
CA GLN A 148 1.17 4.47 -14.67
C GLN A 148 2.49 4.65 -13.92
N LEU A 149 3.64 4.45 -14.57
CA LEU A 149 4.95 4.75 -14.00
C LEU A 149 5.31 6.23 -14.03
N GLY A 150 4.81 6.97 -15.05
CA GLY A 150 5.17 8.37 -15.24
C GLY A 150 6.58 8.60 -15.78
N ASP A 151 7.18 7.60 -16.46
CA ASP A 151 8.52 7.70 -17.08
C ASP A 151 8.51 8.39 -18.47
N GLY A 152 7.35 8.92 -18.89
CA GLY A 152 7.14 9.56 -20.19
C GLY A 152 6.89 8.57 -21.33
N THR A 153 6.74 7.27 -21.02
CA THR A 153 6.50 6.21 -22.02
C THR A 153 5.25 5.39 -21.66
N THR A 154 4.92 4.44 -22.52
CA THR A 154 3.88 3.40 -22.28
C THR A 154 4.49 2.00 -22.33
N THR A 155 5.79 1.87 -22.08
CA THR A 155 6.50 0.58 -22.16
C THR A 155 6.69 0.02 -20.75
N ASP A 156 6.32 -1.23 -20.53
CA ASP A 156 6.57 -1.96 -19.30
C ASP A 156 8.05 -1.98 -18.95
N ARG A 157 8.35 -1.92 -17.68
CA ARG A 157 9.73 -1.91 -17.16
C ARG A 157 9.95 -3.13 -16.27
N LEU A 158 10.82 -4.02 -16.70
CA LEU A 158 11.21 -5.22 -15.93
C LEU A 158 12.25 -4.91 -14.85
N THR A 159 12.85 -3.71 -14.91
CA THR A 159 13.86 -3.21 -13.95
C THR A 159 13.54 -1.78 -13.56
N PRO A 160 13.99 -1.31 -12.37
CA PRO A 160 13.76 0.06 -11.92
C PRO A 160 14.27 1.11 -12.90
N VAL A 161 13.41 2.06 -13.29
CA VAL A 161 13.77 3.26 -14.08
C VAL A 161 13.51 4.51 -13.27
N LYS A 162 14.35 5.53 -13.47
CA LYS A 162 14.22 6.81 -12.76
C LYS A 162 13.00 7.59 -13.26
N ILE A 163 12.17 8.09 -12.33
CA ILE A 163 10.97 8.86 -12.62
C ILE A 163 11.18 10.36 -12.32
N MET A 164 11.46 10.71 -11.06
CA MET A 164 11.67 12.10 -10.64
C MET A 164 12.53 12.19 -9.36
N THR A 165 12.81 13.40 -8.92
CA THR A 165 13.62 13.67 -7.71
C THR A 165 12.82 14.51 -6.71
N GLY A 166 13.35 14.65 -5.48
CA GLY A 166 12.71 15.42 -4.40
C GLY A 166 11.52 14.71 -3.77
N VAL A 167 11.42 13.39 -3.95
CA VAL A 167 10.29 12.60 -3.48
C VAL A 167 10.48 12.19 -2.03
N LYS A 168 9.46 12.43 -1.21
CA LYS A 168 9.34 12.01 0.18
C LYS A 168 8.69 10.64 0.32
N GLU A 169 7.57 10.43 -0.36
CA GLU A 169 6.73 9.24 -0.22
C GLU A 169 6.05 8.93 -1.56
N VAL A 170 5.78 7.66 -1.82
CA VAL A 170 4.99 7.19 -2.96
C VAL A 170 3.98 6.14 -2.48
N SER A 171 2.76 6.19 -3.03
CA SER A 171 1.74 5.17 -2.85
C SER A 171 1.20 4.73 -4.19
N GLY A 172 1.42 3.47 -4.56
CA GLY A 172 0.94 2.87 -5.80
C GLY A 172 -0.43 2.22 -5.61
N GLY A 173 -1.34 2.48 -6.55
CA GLY A 173 -2.70 1.93 -6.58
C GLY A 173 -2.99 1.04 -7.79
N ASP A 174 -4.25 0.94 -8.17
CA ASP A 174 -4.75 0.17 -9.32
C ASP A 174 -4.58 0.99 -10.63
N GLY A 175 -3.35 1.16 -11.13
CA GLY A 175 -3.06 1.86 -12.40
C GLY A 175 -2.78 3.36 -12.25
N ALA A 176 -2.54 3.84 -11.04
CA ALA A 176 -2.09 5.20 -10.73
C ALA A 176 -1.12 5.18 -9.53
N ALA A 177 -0.35 6.24 -9.36
CA ALA A 177 0.42 6.46 -8.15
C ALA A 177 0.29 7.93 -7.68
N LEU A 178 0.28 8.11 -6.36
CA LEU A 178 0.42 9.40 -5.70
C LEU A 178 1.85 9.56 -5.22
N ILE A 179 2.49 10.65 -5.60
CA ILE A 179 3.89 10.96 -5.31
C ILE A 179 3.94 12.24 -4.49
N LEU A 180 4.31 12.12 -3.24
CA LEU A 180 4.47 13.24 -2.32
C LEU A 180 5.94 13.68 -2.29
N CYS A 181 6.19 14.96 -2.56
CA CYS A 181 7.52 15.56 -2.49
C CYS A 181 7.83 16.12 -1.10
N GLU A 182 9.12 16.35 -0.83
CA GLU A 182 9.62 16.90 0.44
C GLU A 182 9.06 18.31 0.75
N ASP A 183 8.74 19.10 -0.29
CA ASP A 183 8.13 20.44 -0.17
C ASP A 183 6.62 20.41 0.09
N GLY A 184 6.01 19.22 0.19
CA GLY A 184 4.57 19.02 0.37
C GLY A 184 3.75 19.14 -0.91
N SER A 185 4.39 19.24 -2.07
CA SER A 185 3.68 19.14 -3.36
C SER A 185 3.35 17.69 -3.69
N LEU A 186 2.15 17.47 -4.21
CA LEU A 186 1.62 16.16 -4.60
C LEU A 186 1.54 16.06 -6.12
N TYR A 187 2.05 14.96 -6.63
CA TYR A 187 1.96 14.59 -8.04
C TYR A 187 1.18 13.27 -8.20
N GLU A 188 0.59 13.07 -9.37
CA GLU A 188 -0.02 11.80 -9.77
C GLU A 188 0.51 11.31 -11.11
N THR A 189 0.49 9.98 -11.29
CA THR A 189 0.71 9.29 -12.57
C THR A 189 -0.51 8.45 -12.90
N GLY A 190 -0.63 7.95 -14.16
CA GLY A 190 -1.59 6.89 -14.49
C GLY A 190 -2.60 7.21 -15.58
N ILE A 191 -3.63 6.38 -15.66
CA ILE A 191 -4.53 6.04 -16.76
C ILE A 191 -5.13 7.24 -17.53
N TYR A 192 -5.31 8.37 -16.89
CA TYR A 192 -6.02 9.50 -17.51
C TYR A 192 -5.09 10.48 -18.25
N PHE A 193 -3.77 10.22 -18.31
CA PHE A 193 -2.77 11.21 -18.74
C PHE A 193 -1.69 10.64 -19.65
N LYS A 194 -2.07 10.04 -20.80
CA LYS A 194 -1.16 9.38 -21.74
C LYS A 194 -0.41 10.34 -22.68
N PRO A 195 0.85 10.03 -23.03
CA PRO A 195 1.97 9.55 -22.22
C PRO A 195 2.57 10.73 -21.46
N SER A 196 2.77 10.63 -20.15
CA SER A 196 3.18 11.81 -19.36
C SER A 196 4.14 11.51 -18.22
N ALA A 197 4.94 12.52 -17.89
CA ALA A 197 5.61 12.66 -16.63
C ALA A 197 4.59 12.89 -15.49
N PRO A 198 4.97 12.70 -14.21
CA PRO A 198 4.10 12.97 -13.07
C PRO A 198 3.53 14.39 -13.11
N ARG A 199 2.22 14.53 -12.89
CA ARG A 199 1.51 15.80 -12.92
C ARG A 199 1.27 16.31 -11.51
N LYS A 200 1.66 17.57 -11.22
CA LYS A 200 1.34 18.21 -9.95
C LYS A 200 -0.18 18.47 -9.84
N ILE A 201 -0.77 18.06 -8.71
CA ILE A 201 -2.21 18.13 -8.47
C ILE A 201 -2.60 18.94 -7.23
N MET A 202 -1.72 19.01 -6.21
CA MET A 202 -2.05 19.68 -4.94
C MET A 202 -0.76 20.15 -4.24
N ASP A 203 -0.92 21.07 -3.30
CA ASP A 203 0.13 21.54 -2.38
C ASP A 203 -0.32 21.35 -0.92
N GLY A 204 0.63 21.42 0.01
CA GLY A 204 0.35 21.35 1.44
C GLY A 204 -0.07 19.97 1.93
N VAL A 205 0.44 18.90 1.29
CA VAL A 205 0.17 17.51 1.64
C VAL A 205 1.24 16.99 2.58
N ARG A 206 0.82 16.17 3.58
CA ARG A 206 1.75 15.51 4.52
C ARG A 206 1.78 13.99 4.43
N LYS A 207 0.69 13.36 3.92
CA LYS A 207 0.58 11.90 3.76
C LYS A 207 -0.38 11.53 2.64
N VAL A 208 -0.11 10.40 2.00
CA VAL A 208 -0.93 9.85 0.90
C VAL A 208 -1.20 8.36 1.12
N SER A 209 -2.32 7.88 0.59
CA SER A 209 -2.64 6.46 0.48
C SER A 209 -3.45 6.25 -0.79
N CYS A 210 -3.03 5.33 -1.65
CA CYS A 210 -3.63 5.10 -2.96
C CYS A 210 -3.78 3.59 -3.19
N LEU A 211 -5.02 3.13 -3.29
CA LEU A 211 -5.32 1.75 -3.70
C LEU A 211 -6.58 1.73 -4.57
N GLY A 212 -7.77 1.49 -4.07
CA GLY A 212 -9.02 1.59 -4.86
C GLY A 212 -9.55 3.02 -4.98
N SER A 213 -9.16 3.89 -4.08
CA SER A 213 -9.40 5.33 -4.09
C SER A 213 -8.16 6.07 -3.62
N ASN A 214 -8.11 7.37 -3.83
CA ASN A 214 -7.02 8.25 -3.40
C ASN A 214 -7.39 8.94 -2.09
N MET A 215 -6.53 8.86 -1.09
CA MET A 215 -6.62 9.56 0.18
C MET A 215 -5.43 10.51 0.34
N VAL A 216 -5.71 11.75 0.68
CA VAL A 216 -4.69 12.78 0.90
C VAL A 216 -4.95 13.48 2.22
N LEU A 217 -3.97 13.45 3.10
CA LEU A 217 -3.96 14.16 4.35
C LEU A 217 -3.12 15.43 4.21
N ARG A 218 -3.75 16.59 4.40
CA ARG A 218 -3.08 17.89 4.30
C ARG A 218 -2.44 18.30 5.63
N ASN A 219 -1.56 19.29 5.56
CA ASN A 219 -0.86 19.85 6.72
C ASN A 219 -1.80 20.43 7.78
N ASP A 220 -2.98 20.92 7.36
CA ASP A 220 -4.03 21.46 8.23
C ASP A 220 -4.88 20.39 8.93
N GLY A 221 -4.56 19.09 8.72
CA GLY A 221 -5.30 17.97 9.29
C GLY A 221 -6.60 17.62 8.56
N THR A 222 -6.86 18.22 7.38
CA THR A 222 -8.02 17.86 6.56
C THR A 222 -7.71 16.65 5.68
N LEU A 223 -8.69 15.73 5.59
CA LEU A 223 -8.66 14.56 4.72
C LEU A 223 -9.48 14.81 3.45
N TRP A 224 -8.84 14.62 2.30
CA TRP A 224 -9.44 14.77 0.98
C TRP A 224 -9.38 13.47 0.21
N MET A 225 -10.44 13.17 -0.57
CA MET A 225 -10.55 11.90 -1.29
C MET A 225 -11.13 12.09 -2.69
N TRP A 226 -10.69 11.22 -3.62
CA TRP A 226 -11.25 11.00 -4.96
C TRP A 226 -10.90 9.59 -5.44
N GLY A 227 -11.49 9.15 -6.56
CA GLY A 227 -11.31 7.82 -7.14
C GLY A 227 -12.60 7.01 -7.15
N SER A 228 -12.50 5.70 -7.08
CA SER A 228 -13.65 4.79 -7.04
C SER A 228 -14.47 4.98 -5.77
N ASN A 229 -15.81 4.91 -5.90
CA ASN A 229 -16.76 5.11 -4.79
C ASN A 229 -17.93 4.11 -4.80
N ILE A 230 -17.85 3.03 -5.55
CA ILE A 230 -18.97 2.07 -5.73
C ILE A 230 -19.45 1.42 -4.43
N HIS A 231 -18.64 1.47 -3.36
CA HIS A 231 -18.97 0.99 -2.02
C HIS A 231 -19.01 2.11 -0.98
N GLY A 232 -19.00 3.39 -1.40
CA GLY A 232 -18.95 4.52 -0.48
C GLY A 232 -17.57 4.77 0.15
N GLN A 233 -16.49 4.25 -0.46
CA GLN A 233 -15.13 4.37 0.10
C GLN A 233 -14.59 5.80 0.10
N LEU A 234 -15.20 6.76 -0.61
CA LEU A 234 -14.89 8.20 -0.49
C LEU A 234 -15.46 8.83 0.79
N GLY A 235 -16.53 8.25 1.38
CA GLY A 235 -17.08 8.76 2.63
C GLY A 235 -17.91 10.04 2.53
N ASP A 236 -18.29 10.45 1.33
CA ASP A 236 -19.07 11.66 1.04
C ASP A 236 -20.59 11.48 1.20
N GLY A 237 -21.04 10.26 1.49
CA GLY A 237 -22.43 9.87 1.62
C GLY A 237 -23.08 9.39 0.30
N THR A 238 -22.29 9.25 -0.75
CA THR A 238 -22.72 8.76 -2.07
C THR A 238 -21.98 7.50 -2.47
N THR A 239 -22.33 6.96 -3.65
CA THR A 239 -21.59 5.89 -4.33
C THR A 239 -21.04 6.36 -5.69
N ASN A 240 -21.01 7.67 -5.93
CA ASN A 240 -20.52 8.26 -7.18
C ASN A 240 -18.99 8.38 -7.15
N SER A 241 -18.33 7.79 -8.13
CA SER A 241 -16.89 7.89 -8.28
C SER A 241 -16.47 9.27 -8.79
N ILE A 242 -15.33 9.77 -8.29
CA ILE A 242 -14.74 11.08 -8.65
C ILE A 242 -13.34 10.83 -9.20
N TYR A 243 -13.14 10.98 -10.49
CA TYR A 243 -11.87 10.61 -11.14
C TYR A 243 -10.87 11.77 -11.30
N SER A 244 -11.17 12.94 -10.75
CA SER A 244 -10.30 14.13 -10.83
C SER A 244 -9.97 14.68 -9.45
N ALA A 245 -8.69 14.87 -9.16
CA ALA A 245 -8.25 15.54 -7.94
C ALA A 245 -8.79 16.98 -7.78
N LYS A 246 -9.20 17.64 -8.88
CA LYS A 246 -9.84 18.95 -8.84
C LYS A 246 -11.24 18.93 -8.22
N GLU A 247 -11.89 17.75 -8.24
CA GLU A 247 -13.22 17.52 -7.69
C GLU A 247 -13.16 16.76 -6.36
N ALA A 248 -11.95 16.58 -5.80
CA ALA A 248 -11.74 15.89 -4.54
C ALA A 248 -12.66 16.45 -3.45
N VAL A 249 -13.22 15.56 -2.64
CA VAL A 249 -14.12 15.92 -1.54
C VAL A 249 -13.37 15.93 -0.22
N GLN A 250 -13.62 16.95 0.60
CA GLN A 250 -13.18 16.95 2.00
C GLN A 250 -14.10 16.07 2.82
N VAL A 251 -13.55 15.05 3.48
CA VAL A 251 -14.29 14.02 4.21
C VAL A 251 -14.25 14.25 5.71
N MET A 252 -13.10 14.61 6.25
CA MET A 252 -12.87 14.79 7.67
C MET A 252 -11.87 15.93 7.94
N SER A 253 -11.81 16.37 9.20
CA SER A 253 -10.78 17.25 9.75
C SER A 253 -10.28 16.69 11.09
N GLY A 254 -9.13 17.20 11.59
CA GLY A 254 -8.50 16.68 12.80
C GLY A 254 -7.94 15.26 12.63
N VAL A 255 -7.57 14.89 11.40
CA VAL A 255 -7.04 13.57 11.08
C VAL A 255 -5.53 13.55 11.30
N LYS A 256 -5.05 12.50 11.98
CA LYS A 256 -3.63 12.25 12.27
C LYS A 256 -2.99 11.28 11.28
N ASP A 257 -3.70 10.21 10.93
CA ASP A 257 -3.20 9.14 10.06
C ASP A 257 -4.30 8.54 9.17
N ILE A 258 -3.91 7.98 8.01
CA ILE A 258 -4.82 7.47 6.99
C ILE A 258 -4.30 6.16 6.39
N SER A 259 -5.25 5.28 6.01
CA SER A 259 -4.98 4.06 5.25
C SER A 259 -6.24 3.65 4.48
N ASN A 260 -6.09 3.16 3.26
CA ASN A 260 -7.19 2.57 2.52
C ASN A 260 -6.87 1.17 2.01
N GLY A 261 -7.94 0.37 1.87
CA GLY A 261 -7.96 -0.84 1.07
C GLY A 261 -8.65 -0.59 -0.28
N ARG A 262 -8.90 -1.65 -1.03
CA ARG A 262 -9.58 -1.53 -2.35
C ARG A 262 -10.98 -0.94 -2.25
N GLN A 263 -11.74 -1.25 -1.19
CA GLN A 263 -13.16 -0.93 -1.08
C GLN A 263 -13.52 -0.23 0.23
N HIS A 264 -12.55 0.03 1.11
CA HIS A 264 -12.78 0.67 2.41
C HIS A 264 -11.65 1.61 2.75
N SER A 265 -11.93 2.53 3.65
CA SER A 265 -11.01 3.56 4.10
C SER A 265 -11.02 3.66 5.61
N MET A 266 -9.88 4.03 6.18
CA MET A 266 -9.69 4.21 7.62
C MET A 266 -8.93 5.50 7.91
N ALA A 267 -9.25 6.13 9.03
CA ALA A 267 -8.52 7.29 9.54
C ALA A 267 -8.39 7.22 11.06
N ILE A 268 -7.27 7.70 11.57
CA ILE A 268 -7.04 7.95 12.99
C ILE A 268 -7.06 9.46 13.19
N CYS A 269 -7.87 9.95 14.13
CA CYS A 269 -7.93 11.37 14.48
C CYS A 269 -6.88 11.73 15.54
N GLU A 270 -6.65 13.03 15.75
CA GLU A 270 -5.70 13.54 16.73
C GLU A 270 -6.08 13.17 18.17
N ASP A 271 -7.38 12.91 18.45
CA ASP A 271 -7.88 12.41 19.73
C ASP A 271 -7.67 10.89 19.95
N GLY A 272 -7.01 10.21 18.99
CA GLY A 272 -6.78 8.76 19.01
C GLY A 272 -7.98 7.92 18.54
N SER A 273 -9.10 8.53 18.14
CA SER A 273 -10.26 7.77 17.65
C SER A 273 -10.00 7.18 16.25
N LEU A 274 -10.43 5.93 16.07
CA LEU A 274 -10.39 5.22 14.78
C LEU A 274 -11.74 5.36 14.08
N TRP A 275 -11.69 5.71 12.80
CA TRP A 275 -12.84 5.85 11.91
C TRP A 275 -12.67 4.95 10.69
N ALA A 276 -13.78 4.33 10.22
CA ALA A 276 -13.79 3.48 9.04
C ALA A 276 -15.05 3.68 8.22
N TRP A 277 -14.95 3.52 6.88
CA TRP A 277 -16.09 3.62 5.95
C TRP A 277 -15.81 2.87 4.65
N GLY A 278 -16.83 2.79 3.78
CA GLY A 278 -16.79 2.04 2.53
C GLY A 278 -17.36 0.65 2.65
N GLY A 279 -16.88 -0.27 1.80
CA GLY A 279 -17.34 -1.65 1.71
C GLY A 279 -17.13 -2.44 3.01
N ASN A 280 -18.17 -3.19 3.41
CA ASN A 280 -18.20 -3.92 4.67
C ASN A 280 -18.74 -5.36 4.57
N ARG A 281 -18.85 -5.89 3.38
CA ARG A 281 -19.40 -7.25 3.14
C ARG A 281 -18.74 -8.34 3.99
N TYR A 282 -17.48 -8.14 4.39
CA TYR A 282 -16.69 -9.09 5.17
C TYR A 282 -16.39 -8.59 6.59
N SER A 283 -17.16 -7.62 7.11
CA SER A 283 -16.97 -6.98 8.43
C SER A 283 -15.61 -6.27 8.55
N GLN A 284 -14.99 -5.84 7.44
CA GLN A 284 -13.67 -5.21 7.42
C GLN A 284 -13.61 -3.84 8.12
N LEU A 285 -14.76 -3.21 8.37
CA LEU A 285 -14.82 -1.95 9.13
C LEU A 285 -14.75 -2.14 10.65
N GLY A 286 -14.86 -3.39 11.15
CA GLY A 286 -14.73 -3.70 12.58
C GLY A 286 -15.93 -3.26 13.46
N GLY A 287 -17.01 -2.76 12.87
CA GLY A 287 -18.19 -2.24 13.60
C GLY A 287 -19.26 -3.28 13.92
N GLY A 288 -18.96 -4.60 13.88
CA GLY A 288 -19.89 -5.68 14.23
C GLY A 288 -21.02 -5.93 13.20
N THR A 289 -20.98 -5.29 12.03
CA THR A 289 -21.99 -5.43 10.96
C THR A 289 -21.32 -5.81 9.63
N THR A 290 -22.12 -6.14 8.62
CA THR A 290 -21.67 -6.38 7.23
C THR A 290 -22.21 -5.33 6.24
N THR A 291 -22.77 -4.23 6.76
CA THR A 291 -23.37 -3.17 5.95
C THR A 291 -22.32 -2.12 5.58
N ASP A 292 -22.25 -1.77 4.30
CA ASP A 292 -21.39 -0.70 3.79
C ASP A 292 -21.70 0.64 4.49
N ARG A 293 -20.70 1.46 4.70
CA ARG A 293 -20.83 2.79 5.32
C ARG A 293 -20.42 3.87 4.34
N LEU A 294 -21.37 4.69 3.91
CA LEU A 294 -21.12 5.76 2.94
C LEU A 294 -20.51 7.03 3.57
N ARG A 295 -20.42 7.08 4.89
CA ARG A 295 -19.77 8.16 5.67
C ARG A 295 -18.88 7.55 6.73
N PRO A 296 -17.83 8.27 7.18
CA PRO A 296 -17.00 7.85 8.29
C PRO A 296 -17.83 7.49 9.53
N VAL A 297 -17.59 6.32 10.09
CA VAL A 297 -18.18 5.88 11.37
C VAL A 297 -17.05 5.59 12.36
N ARG A 298 -17.23 6.03 13.58
CA ARG A 298 -16.29 5.76 14.66
C ARG A 298 -16.34 4.28 15.04
N ILE A 299 -15.19 3.65 15.12
CA ILE A 299 -15.03 2.28 15.62
C ILE A 299 -14.75 2.37 17.12
N GLU A 300 -15.43 1.53 17.93
CA GLU A 300 -15.23 1.52 19.37
C GLU A 300 -13.81 1.04 19.73
N GLY A 301 -13.18 1.75 20.64
CA GLY A 301 -11.81 1.51 21.11
C GLY A 301 -10.88 2.68 20.78
N ASN A 302 -9.89 2.91 21.65
CA ASN A 302 -8.76 3.82 21.37
C ASN A 302 -7.61 3.00 20.78
N VAL A 303 -6.97 3.50 19.73
CA VAL A 303 -5.83 2.90 19.05
C VAL A 303 -4.54 3.60 19.45
#